data_8bd3750fb305a23253d93f5761d24050
#
_entry.id   8bd3750fb305a23253d93f5761d24050
#
_cell.length_a   1.000
_cell.length_b   1.000
_cell.length_c   1.000
_cell.angle_alpha   90.00
_cell.angle_beta   90.00
_cell.angle_gamma   90.00
#
_symmetry.space_group_name_H-M   'P 1'
#
loop_
_entity.id
_entity.type
_entity.pdbx_description
1 polymer ?
#
loop_
_entity_poly.entity_id
_entity_poly.type
_entity_poly.pdbx_seq_one_letter_code
_entity_poly.pdbx_strand_id
1 'polypeptide(L)'
;MSKEDVVNAHLYSINNKPQLLNDKKCGCFYCLKIFSPLEIEEWLEDEEGTALCPYCRIDSVIGESSGYPITEEFLSEMHKYWF
;
A
#
# COMPACT_ATOMS: atom_id res chain seq x y z
N MET A 1 16.84 2.87 -4.30
CA MET A 1 15.81 3.55 -3.51
C MET A 1 16.40 3.98 -2.18
N SER A 2 16.05 5.16 -1.74
CA SER A 2 16.59 5.65 -0.48
C SER A 2 15.79 5.09 0.70
N LYS A 3 16.47 5.05 1.85
CA LYS A 3 15.81 4.65 3.09
C LYS A 3 14.68 5.61 3.44
N GLU A 4 14.85 6.90 3.12
CA GLU A 4 13.81 7.89 3.35
C GLU A 4 12.53 7.58 2.58
N ASP A 5 12.66 7.14 1.33
CA ASP A 5 11.49 6.78 0.52
C ASP A 5 10.74 5.61 1.15
N VAL A 6 11.47 4.61 1.60
CA VAL A 6 10.89 3.43 2.25
C VAL A 6 10.15 3.82 3.53
N VAL A 7 10.74 4.71 4.33
CA VAL A 7 10.12 5.17 5.58
C VAL A 7 8.89 6.03 5.30
N ASN A 8 9.03 6.99 4.38
CA ASN A 8 7.95 7.94 4.11
C ASN A 8 6.76 7.30 3.38
N ALA A 9 7.02 6.29 2.55
CA ALA A 9 5.95 5.59 1.84
C ALA A 9 4.94 4.95 2.79
N HIS A 10 5.35 4.61 3.99
CA HIS A 10 4.46 4.01 5.00
C HIS A 10 3.30 4.93 5.36
N LEU A 11 3.49 6.26 5.26
CA LEU A 11 2.43 7.21 5.55
C LEU A 11 1.22 7.04 4.63
N TYR A 12 1.43 6.46 3.46
CA TYR A 12 0.38 6.25 2.47
C TYR A 12 -0.32 4.91 2.63
N SER A 13 0.00 4.15 3.67
CA SER A 13 -0.66 2.89 3.96
C SER A 13 -1.86 3.04 4.91
N ILE A 14 -2.12 4.26 5.37
CA ILE A 14 -3.27 4.56 6.24
C ILE A 14 -4.12 5.66 5.61
N ASN A 15 -5.42 5.63 5.89
CA ASN A 15 -6.38 6.61 5.38
C ASN A 15 -6.24 6.80 3.87
N ASN A 16 -6.03 5.72 3.13
CA ASN A 16 -5.69 5.78 1.72
C ASN A 16 -6.85 5.46 0.77
N LYS A 17 -8.06 5.30 1.30
CA LYS A 17 -9.21 4.98 0.46
C LYS A 17 -9.47 6.01 -0.65
N PRO A 18 -9.46 7.33 -0.38
CA PRO A 18 -9.68 8.31 -1.44
C PRO A 18 -8.68 8.20 -2.58
N GLN A 19 -7.40 7.97 -2.26
CA GLN A 19 -6.38 7.83 -3.28
C GLN A 19 -6.56 6.54 -4.07
N LEU A 20 -6.76 5.43 -3.37
CA LEU A 20 -6.88 4.12 -4.01
C LEU A 20 -8.09 4.01 -4.93
N LEU A 21 -9.18 4.70 -4.61
CA LEU A 21 -10.36 4.68 -5.47
C LEU A 21 -10.08 5.30 -6.85
N ASN A 22 -9.05 6.12 -6.95
CA ASN A 22 -8.65 6.76 -8.20
C ASN A 22 -7.43 6.10 -8.85
N ASP A 23 -6.78 5.19 -8.15
CA ASP A 23 -5.59 4.51 -8.66
C ASP A 23 -5.97 3.28 -9.47
N LYS A 24 -5.08 2.92 -10.40
CA LYS A 24 -5.26 1.72 -11.21
C LYS A 24 -4.43 0.55 -10.68
N LYS A 25 -3.43 0.86 -9.87
CA LYS A 25 -2.50 -0.13 -9.37
C LYS A 25 -2.10 0.19 -7.94
N CYS A 26 -2.01 -0.83 -7.12
CA CYS A 26 -1.52 -0.72 -5.75
C CYS A 26 -0.73 -1.98 -5.41
N GLY A 27 -0.08 -1.97 -4.26
CA GLY A 27 0.69 -3.12 -3.84
C GLY A 27 0.78 -3.21 -2.34
N CYS A 28 1.03 -4.40 -1.84
CA CYS A 28 1.16 -4.69 -0.43
C CYS A 28 2.63 -4.94 -0.09
N PHE A 29 3.15 -4.20 0.89
CA PHE A 29 4.54 -4.39 1.28
C PHE A 29 4.75 -5.46 2.35
N TYR A 30 3.70 -6.21 2.67
CA TYR A 30 3.84 -7.40 3.49
C TYR A 30 3.98 -8.65 2.61
N CYS A 31 2.99 -8.92 1.74
CA CYS A 31 3.01 -10.11 0.89
C CYS A 31 3.59 -9.86 -0.51
N LEU A 32 3.91 -8.61 -0.83
CA LEU A 32 4.53 -8.17 -2.09
C LEU A 32 3.68 -8.34 -3.34
N LYS A 33 2.40 -8.57 -3.18
CA LYS A 33 1.49 -8.66 -4.32
C LYS A 33 1.14 -7.29 -4.87
N ILE A 34 1.05 -7.20 -6.19
CA ILE A 34 0.63 -6.00 -6.90
C ILE A 34 -0.72 -6.33 -7.53
N PHE A 35 -1.69 -5.44 -7.34
CA PHE A 35 -3.05 -5.73 -7.77
C PHE A 35 -3.82 -4.44 -8.04
N SER A 36 -5.04 -4.59 -8.57
CA SER A 36 -5.94 -3.45 -8.77
C SER A 36 -6.64 -3.10 -7.45
N PRO A 37 -6.79 -1.81 -7.13
CA PRO A 37 -7.58 -1.42 -5.96
C PRO A 37 -9.01 -1.97 -5.96
N LEU A 38 -9.54 -2.33 -7.13
CA LEU A 38 -10.86 -2.93 -7.24
C LEU A 38 -10.95 -4.31 -6.58
N GLU A 39 -9.80 -4.94 -6.32
CA GLU A 39 -9.76 -6.24 -5.64
C GLU A 39 -9.90 -6.12 -4.13
N ILE A 40 -9.77 -4.91 -3.60
CA ILE A 40 -9.85 -4.68 -2.15
C ILE A 40 -11.30 -4.85 -1.71
N GLU A 41 -11.52 -5.79 -0.79
CA GLU A 41 -12.85 -6.11 -0.27
C GLU A 41 -13.14 -5.51 1.10
N GLU A 42 -12.09 -5.29 1.88
CA GLU A 42 -12.26 -4.80 3.24
C GLU A 42 -11.43 -3.55 3.48
N TRP A 43 -12.03 -2.62 4.20
CA TRP A 43 -11.42 -1.35 4.57
C TRP A 43 -11.61 -1.15 6.07
N LEU A 44 -10.56 -0.74 6.77
CA LEU A 44 -10.69 -0.35 8.16
C LEU A 44 -11.46 0.96 8.22
N GLU A 45 -12.40 1.05 9.15
CA GLU A 45 -13.23 2.23 9.31
C GLU A 45 -12.55 3.25 10.23
N ASP A 46 -11.45 3.81 9.78
CA ASP A 46 -10.84 4.97 10.42
C ASP A 46 -11.36 6.23 9.71
N GLU A 47 -10.69 7.35 9.85
CA GLU A 47 -11.24 8.62 9.34
C GLU A 47 -11.63 8.59 7.85
N GLU A 48 -10.74 8.11 6.99
CA GLU A 48 -10.99 8.09 5.55
C GLU A 48 -11.05 6.69 4.96
N GLY A 49 -10.69 5.69 5.76
CA GLY A 49 -10.67 4.31 5.32
C GLY A 49 -9.28 3.85 4.93
N THR A 50 -8.86 2.72 5.50
CA THR A 50 -7.55 2.12 5.25
C THR A 50 -7.73 0.76 4.59
N ALA A 51 -7.07 0.55 3.46
CA ALA A 51 -7.18 -0.70 2.72
C ALA A 51 -6.54 -1.86 3.46
N LEU A 52 -7.23 -3.00 3.46
CA LEU A 52 -6.64 -4.27 3.88
C LEU A 52 -6.31 -5.05 2.62
N CYS A 53 -5.12 -5.61 2.56
CA CYS A 53 -4.69 -6.38 1.40
C CYS A 53 -5.63 -7.58 1.20
N PRO A 54 -6.17 -7.78 -0.02
CA PRO A 54 -7.10 -8.90 -0.24
C PRO A 54 -6.43 -10.27 -0.18
N TYR A 55 -5.09 -10.31 -0.19
CA TYR A 55 -4.34 -11.56 -0.18
C TYR A 55 -3.82 -11.95 1.19
N CYS A 56 -3.38 -10.99 2.01
CA CYS A 56 -2.83 -11.29 3.33
C CYS A 56 -3.59 -10.64 4.49
N ARG A 57 -4.52 -9.76 4.19
CA ARG A 57 -5.40 -9.08 5.17
C ARG A 57 -4.67 -8.11 6.12
N ILE A 58 -3.48 -7.68 5.74
CA ILE A 58 -2.71 -6.70 6.52
C ILE A 58 -2.92 -5.30 5.95
N ASP A 59 -2.90 -4.29 6.80
CA ASP A 59 -3.06 -2.89 6.40
C ASP A 59 -1.75 -2.30 5.88
N SER A 60 -1.22 -2.91 4.84
CA SER A 60 0.09 -2.59 4.28
C SER A 60 0.03 -2.30 2.78
N VAL A 61 -1.04 -1.63 2.34
CA VAL A 61 -1.26 -1.33 0.92
C VAL A 61 -0.91 0.12 0.62
N ILE A 62 -0.14 0.35 -0.44
CA ILE A 62 0.11 1.69 -0.97
C ILE A 62 -0.26 1.71 -2.45
N GLY A 63 -0.70 2.88 -2.92
CA GLY A 63 -1.13 3.03 -4.31
C GLY A 63 -0.22 3.94 -5.12
N GLU A 64 -0.54 4.07 -6.39
CA GLU A 64 0.21 4.93 -7.32
C GLU A 64 0.22 6.39 -6.87
N SER A 65 -0.87 6.86 -6.28
CA SER A 65 -0.98 8.26 -5.81
C SER A 65 0.01 8.61 -4.72
N SER A 66 0.65 7.60 -4.11
CA SER A 66 1.70 7.86 -3.12
C SER A 66 2.92 8.54 -3.76
N GLY A 67 3.07 8.42 -5.07
CA GLY A 67 4.24 8.94 -5.78
C GLY A 67 5.43 7.99 -5.75
N TYR A 68 5.31 6.86 -5.05
CA TYR A 68 6.37 5.87 -4.98
C TYR A 68 6.10 4.73 -5.96
N PRO A 69 7.16 4.05 -6.44
CA PRO A 69 6.97 2.99 -7.44
C PRO A 69 6.24 1.78 -6.86
N ILE A 70 5.22 1.32 -7.55
CA ILE A 70 4.50 0.12 -7.15
C ILE A 70 5.16 -1.04 -7.87
N THR A 71 6.30 -1.47 -7.33
CA THR A 71 7.10 -2.55 -7.87
C THR A 71 7.46 -3.53 -6.76
N GLU A 72 7.73 -4.77 -7.15
CA GLU A 72 8.12 -5.78 -6.17
C GLU A 72 9.41 -5.37 -5.44
N GLU A 73 10.35 -4.73 -6.14
CA GLU A 73 11.58 -4.24 -5.52
C GLU A 73 11.31 -3.26 -4.39
N PHE A 74 10.49 -2.24 -4.67
CA PHE A 74 10.21 -1.22 -3.67
C PHE A 74 9.42 -1.79 -2.50
N LEU A 75 8.42 -2.61 -2.81
CA LEU A 75 7.60 -3.25 -1.77
C LEU A 75 8.46 -4.17 -0.90
N SER A 76 9.41 -4.86 -1.49
CA SER A 76 10.35 -5.72 -0.76
C SER A 76 11.23 -4.90 0.19
N GLU A 77 11.70 -3.73 -0.24
CA GLU A 77 12.50 -2.86 0.60
C GLU A 77 11.68 -2.35 1.79
N MET A 78 10.40 -2.02 1.56
CA MET A 78 9.50 -1.63 2.64
C MET A 78 9.29 -2.78 3.61
N HIS A 79 9.13 -3.99 3.09
CA HIS A 79 8.96 -5.18 3.93
C HIS A 79 10.16 -5.37 4.84
N LYS A 80 11.36 -5.25 4.31
CA LYS A 80 12.60 -5.43 5.09
C LYS A 80 12.72 -4.39 6.22
N TYR A 81 12.24 -3.19 5.97
CA TYR A 81 12.33 -2.12 6.97
C TYR A 81 11.24 -2.24 8.04
N TRP A 82 10.01 -2.52 7.63
CA TRP A 82 8.85 -2.46 8.53
C TRP A 82 8.45 -3.79 9.16
N PHE A 83 8.93 -4.90 8.58
CA PHE A 83 8.66 -6.26 9.07
C PHE A 83 9.97 -7.07 9.24
#